data_1364efae943b9f95ece482976759be81
#
_entry.id   1364efae943b9f95ece482976759be81
#
_cell.length_a   1.000
_cell.length_b   1.000
_cell.length_c   1.000
_cell.angle_alpha   90.00
_cell.angle_beta   90.00
_cell.angle_gamma   90.00
#
_symmetry.space_group_name_H-M   'P 1'
#
loop_
_entity.id
_entity.type
_entity.pdbx_description
1 polymer ?
#
loop_
_entity_poly.entity_id
_entity_poly.type
_entity_poly.pdbx_seq_one_letter_code
_entity_poly.pdbx_strand_id
1 'polypeptide(L)'
;MYDDSPDWRLLNALFRCLYADHPLRDDIAGTVESIAELTPQMLYSCTKAFYAPSNMVLSVAGKITLVQAVDACKRNGLYRARAPHEVEWAIPAQSGPLPHREAVFTMPVTKPCFGVAYREEPLAEGDIKRELLLDMLGDLVVGGLTKLYRRLYDEALVNPEFSGDFIAVRGACAVAFTGESDTPREVVDLLQAEIERLRTEGIEPEVFTLVK
;
A
#
# COMPACT_ATOMS: atom_id res chain seq x y z
N MET A 1 8.95 5.60 -16.98
CA MET A 1 7.69 4.83 -16.92
C MET A 1 6.92 5.12 -15.62
N TYR A 2 7.47 4.89 -14.44
CA TYR A 2 6.80 5.26 -13.17
C TYR A 2 6.82 6.77 -12.90
N ASP A 3 7.88 7.46 -13.28
CA ASP A 3 7.99 8.93 -13.14
C ASP A 3 6.95 9.72 -13.93
N ASP A 4 6.33 9.08 -14.93
CA ASP A 4 5.28 9.67 -15.76
C ASP A 4 3.87 9.39 -15.21
N SER A 5 3.74 8.57 -14.16
CA SER A 5 2.46 8.26 -13.50
C SER A 5 2.23 9.19 -12.30
N PRO A 6 1.23 10.07 -12.36
CA PRO A 6 0.90 10.95 -11.24
C PRO A 6 0.58 10.18 -9.96
N ASP A 7 -0.22 9.11 -10.06
CA ASP A 7 -0.64 8.30 -8.90
C ASP A 7 0.54 7.60 -8.24
N TRP A 8 1.45 7.04 -9.03
CA TRP A 8 2.67 6.42 -8.51
C TRP A 8 3.56 7.42 -7.78
N ARG A 9 3.75 8.61 -8.36
CA ARG A 9 4.53 9.68 -7.72
C ARG A 9 3.86 10.20 -6.46
N LEU A 10 2.52 10.32 -6.47
CA LEU A 10 1.74 10.71 -5.30
C LEU A 10 1.94 9.69 -4.17
N LEU A 11 1.77 8.40 -4.46
CA LEU A 11 1.93 7.31 -3.48
C LEU A 11 3.35 7.29 -2.90
N ASN A 12 4.38 7.39 -3.74
CA ASN A 12 5.77 7.47 -3.28
C ASN A 12 6.03 8.71 -2.40
N ALA A 13 5.46 9.86 -2.76
CA ALA A 13 5.57 11.08 -1.95
C ALA A 13 4.91 10.89 -0.58
N LEU A 14 3.75 10.25 -0.50
CA LEU A 14 3.08 9.90 0.75
C LEU A 14 3.97 9.00 1.62
N PHE A 15 4.54 7.94 1.05
CA PHE A 15 5.42 7.04 1.79
C PHE A 15 6.68 7.74 2.33
N ARG A 16 7.28 8.64 1.56
CA ARG A 16 8.42 9.45 2.01
C ARG A 16 8.05 10.43 3.11
N CYS A 17 6.81 10.91 3.13
CA CYS A 17 6.30 11.74 4.23
C CYS A 17 6.05 10.93 5.50
N LEU A 18 5.59 9.67 5.37
CA LEU A 18 5.23 8.82 6.50
C LEU A 18 6.43 8.11 7.14
N TYR A 19 7.43 7.68 6.34
CA TYR A 19 8.50 6.78 6.78
C TYR A 19 9.89 7.38 6.56
N ALA A 20 10.70 7.38 7.63
CA ALA A 20 12.08 7.85 7.55
C ALA A 20 13.01 6.78 6.97
N ASP A 21 12.96 5.56 7.48
CA ASP A 21 13.92 4.49 7.21
C ASP A 21 13.30 3.20 6.68
N HIS A 22 11.96 3.11 6.63
CA HIS A 22 11.31 1.91 6.13
C HIS A 22 11.45 1.80 4.59
N PRO A 23 11.76 0.60 4.04
CA PRO A 23 11.92 0.39 2.60
C PRO A 23 10.72 0.80 1.73
N LEU A 24 9.51 0.87 2.30
CA LEU A 24 8.31 1.33 1.61
C LEU A 24 8.43 2.76 1.04
N ARG A 25 9.33 3.60 1.59
CA ARG A 25 9.62 4.94 1.08
C ARG A 25 10.39 4.95 -0.24
N ASP A 26 11.04 3.84 -0.58
CA ASP A 26 11.88 3.73 -1.77
C ASP A 26 11.05 3.14 -2.91
N ASP A 27 11.27 3.66 -4.11
CA ASP A 27 10.61 3.13 -5.29
C ASP A 27 11.09 1.70 -5.56
N ILE A 28 10.17 0.75 -5.61
CA ILE A 28 10.48 -0.67 -5.86
C ILE A 28 11.15 -0.90 -7.23
N ALA A 29 10.91 -0.02 -8.19
CA ALA A 29 11.56 -0.06 -9.51
C ALA A 29 12.99 0.49 -9.47
N GLY A 30 13.38 1.16 -8.39
CA GLY A 30 14.65 1.84 -8.26
C GLY A 30 14.73 3.13 -9.07
N THR A 31 15.90 3.74 -9.05
CA THR A 31 16.25 4.91 -9.87
C THR A 31 17.25 4.51 -10.96
N VAL A 32 17.47 5.38 -11.94
CA VAL A 32 18.47 5.15 -13.00
C VAL A 32 19.86 4.90 -12.36
N GLU A 33 20.18 5.66 -11.33
CA GLU A 33 21.45 5.55 -10.59
C GLU A 33 21.55 4.21 -9.85
N SER A 34 20.54 3.83 -9.09
CA SER A 34 20.54 2.57 -8.33
C SER A 34 20.56 1.34 -9.24
N ILE A 35 19.86 1.40 -10.38
CA ILE A 35 19.87 0.32 -11.39
C ILE A 35 21.25 0.20 -12.03
N ALA A 36 21.93 1.30 -12.30
CA ALA A 36 23.27 1.30 -12.88
C ALA A 36 24.35 0.68 -11.97
N GLU A 37 24.10 0.65 -10.65
CA GLU A 37 24.97 0.01 -9.67
C GLU A 37 24.79 -1.52 -9.58
N LEU A 38 23.73 -2.07 -10.17
CA LEU A 38 23.46 -3.51 -10.12
C LEU A 38 24.51 -4.30 -10.89
N THR A 39 25.10 -5.27 -10.22
CA THR A 39 26.07 -6.20 -10.81
C THR A 39 25.48 -7.61 -10.94
N PRO A 40 25.97 -8.44 -11.88
CA PRO A 40 25.58 -9.84 -11.97
C PRO A 40 25.77 -10.59 -10.63
N GLN A 41 26.84 -10.27 -9.88
CA GLN A 41 27.12 -10.87 -8.58
C GLN A 41 26.04 -10.57 -7.56
N MET A 42 25.53 -9.34 -7.52
CA MET A 42 24.42 -8.96 -6.64
C MET A 42 23.16 -9.77 -6.99
N LEU A 43 22.82 -9.92 -8.27
CA LEU A 43 21.66 -10.71 -8.72
C LEU A 43 21.81 -12.21 -8.34
N TYR A 44 22.99 -12.79 -8.53
CA TYR A 44 23.26 -14.16 -8.10
C TYR A 44 23.19 -14.31 -6.58
N SER A 45 23.65 -13.33 -5.82
CA SER A 45 23.55 -13.33 -4.36
C SER A 45 22.09 -13.28 -3.89
N CYS A 46 21.26 -12.41 -4.50
CA CYS A 46 19.83 -12.38 -4.23
C CYS A 46 19.14 -13.71 -4.57
N THR A 47 19.46 -14.28 -5.73
CA THR A 47 18.92 -15.59 -6.13
C THR A 47 19.30 -16.68 -5.12
N LYS A 48 20.55 -16.68 -4.67
CA LYS A 48 21.04 -17.65 -3.68
C LYS A 48 20.35 -17.47 -2.32
N ALA A 49 20.11 -16.24 -1.91
CA ALA A 49 19.51 -15.93 -0.62
C ALA A 49 17.98 -16.23 -0.59
N PHE A 50 17.25 -15.88 -1.64
CA PHE A 50 15.79 -15.86 -1.59
C PHE A 50 15.12 -17.01 -2.35
N TYR A 51 15.75 -17.58 -3.39
CA TYR A 51 15.16 -18.63 -4.24
C TYR A 51 15.47 -20.03 -3.70
N ALA A 52 15.19 -20.24 -2.43
CA ALA A 52 15.23 -21.56 -1.82
C ALA A 52 13.81 -22.16 -1.77
N PRO A 53 13.62 -23.47 -2.01
CA PRO A 53 12.30 -24.12 -1.95
C PRO A 53 11.58 -23.90 -0.62
N SER A 54 12.31 -23.77 0.49
CA SER A 54 11.77 -23.45 1.81
C SER A 54 11.18 -22.01 1.93
N ASN A 55 11.54 -21.13 1.02
CA ASN A 55 11.08 -19.73 0.96
C ASN A 55 10.17 -19.46 -0.23
N MET A 56 9.64 -20.50 -0.89
CA MET A 56 8.86 -20.37 -2.12
C MET A 56 7.55 -21.14 -2.03
N VAL A 57 6.50 -20.58 -2.64
CA VAL A 57 5.22 -21.26 -2.87
C VAL A 57 4.99 -21.35 -4.37
N LEU A 58 4.68 -22.54 -4.87
CA LEU A 58 4.30 -22.76 -6.26
C LEU A 58 2.78 -22.89 -6.36
N SER A 59 2.14 -21.96 -7.06
CA SER A 59 0.73 -22.02 -7.41
C SER A 59 0.59 -22.37 -8.89
N VAL A 60 -0.25 -23.36 -9.21
CA VAL A 60 -0.48 -23.81 -10.58
C VAL A 60 -1.96 -23.82 -10.87
N ALA A 61 -2.38 -23.06 -11.90
CA ALA A 61 -3.76 -23.02 -12.39
C ALA A 61 -3.82 -23.51 -13.85
N GLY A 62 -4.85 -24.31 -14.18
CA GLY A 62 -5.05 -24.79 -15.53
C GLY A 62 -5.66 -26.20 -15.58
N LYS A 63 -5.74 -26.78 -16.79
CA LYS A 63 -6.24 -28.14 -17.00
C LYS A 63 -5.13 -29.17 -16.63
N ILE A 64 -4.82 -29.26 -15.34
CA ILE A 64 -3.76 -30.12 -14.81
C ILE A 64 -4.22 -30.71 -13.46
N THR A 65 -3.82 -31.95 -13.19
CA THR A 65 -4.04 -32.57 -11.89
C THR A 65 -2.87 -32.29 -10.95
N LEU A 66 -3.11 -32.37 -9.63
CA LEU A 66 -2.06 -32.24 -8.63
C LEU A 66 -0.89 -33.22 -8.87
N VAL A 67 -1.20 -34.46 -9.24
CA VAL A 67 -0.19 -35.50 -9.51
C VAL A 67 0.70 -35.08 -10.69
N GLN A 68 0.11 -34.60 -11.77
CA GLN A 68 0.86 -34.12 -12.93
C GLN A 68 1.74 -32.92 -12.58
N ALA A 69 1.24 -31.96 -11.79
CA ALA A 69 2.02 -30.82 -11.32
C ALA A 69 3.22 -31.27 -10.46
N VAL A 70 2.97 -32.11 -9.47
CA VAL A 70 4.02 -32.68 -8.60
C VAL A 70 5.07 -33.46 -9.39
N ASP A 71 4.66 -34.29 -10.36
CA ASP A 71 5.60 -35.03 -11.18
C ASP A 71 6.42 -34.13 -12.11
N ALA A 72 5.83 -33.07 -12.64
CA ALA A 72 6.56 -32.05 -13.40
C ALA A 72 7.62 -31.36 -12.53
N CYS A 73 7.26 -30.97 -11.29
CA CYS A 73 8.20 -30.39 -10.34
C CYS A 73 9.37 -31.36 -10.01
N LYS A 74 9.08 -32.63 -9.78
CA LYS A 74 10.11 -33.65 -9.53
C LYS A 74 11.06 -33.82 -10.69
N ARG A 75 10.53 -33.92 -11.92
CA ARG A 75 11.34 -34.06 -13.13
C ARG A 75 12.27 -32.89 -13.38
N ASN A 76 11.82 -31.68 -13.04
CA ASN A 76 12.60 -30.44 -13.20
C ASN A 76 13.49 -30.14 -11.99
N GLY A 77 13.58 -31.02 -11.02
CA GLY A 77 14.48 -30.88 -9.88
C GLY A 77 14.09 -29.79 -8.88
N LEU A 78 12.84 -29.30 -8.92
CA LEU A 78 12.34 -28.31 -7.96
C LEU A 78 12.27 -28.87 -6.53
N TYR A 79 12.25 -30.18 -6.38
CA TYR A 79 12.30 -30.89 -5.10
C TYR A 79 13.71 -31.21 -4.61
N ARG A 80 14.75 -30.67 -5.22
CA ARG A 80 16.10 -30.86 -4.69
C ARG A 80 16.18 -30.24 -3.32
N ALA A 81 16.39 -31.08 -2.30
CA ALA A 81 16.55 -30.60 -0.94
C ALA A 81 17.75 -29.63 -0.89
N ARG A 82 17.48 -28.37 -0.58
CA ARG A 82 18.46 -27.43 -0.08
C ARG A 82 18.25 -27.33 1.41
N ALA A 83 19.31 -27.06 2.15
CA ALA A 83 19.17 -26.77 3.58
C ALA A 83 18.12 -25.66 3.76
N PRO A 84 17.22 -25.77 4.75
CA PRO A 84 16.31 -24.68 5.07
C PRO A 84 17.11 -23.40 5.27
N HIS A 85 16.68 -22.34 4.63
CA HIS A 85 17.28 -21.03 4.77
C HIS A 85 16.22 -20.10 5.34
N GLU A 86 16.44 -19.62 6.55
CA GLU A 86 15.60 -18.59 7.14
C GLU A 86 16.07 -17.23 6.62
N VAL A 87 15.13 -16.46 6.08
CA VAL A 87 15.38 -15.10 5.64
C VAL A 87 15.16 -14.18 6.83
N GLU A 88 16.21 -13.52 7.27
CA GLU A 88 16.13 -12.48 8.28
C GLU A 88 15.64 -11.18 7.65
N TRP A 89 14.62 -10.58 8.27
CA TRP A 89 14.05 -9.34 7.82
C TRP A 89 14.67 -8.17 8.58
N ALA A 90 15.50 -7.40 7.92
CA ALA A 90 16.08 -6.17 8.47
C ALA A 90 15.12 -4.99 8.27
N ILE A 91 14.00 -4.98 9.00
CA ILE A 91 13.04 -3.89 8.95
C ILE A 91 13.27 -2.99 10.15
N PRO A 92 13.64 -1.71 9.93
CA PRO A 92 13.83 -0.77 11.02
C PRO A 92 12.52 -0.49 11.75
N ALA A 93 12.58 -0.36 13.06
CA ALA A 93 11.44 0.09 13.86
C ALA A 93 11.09 1.54 13.47
N GLN A 94 9.86 1.76 13.04
CA GLN A 94 9.37 3.10 12.72
C GLN A 94 8.85 3.77 13.98
N SER A 95 9.71 4.52 14.65
CA SER A 95 9.38 5.33 15.83
C SER A 95 9.73 6.78 15.59
N GLY A 96 9.00 7.69 16.22
CA GLY A 96 9.28 9.13 16.14
C GLY A 96 8.36 9.91 15.20
N PRO A 97 8.63 11.21 15.00
CA PRO A 97 7.81 12.10 14.20
C PRO A 97 7.82 11.71 12.71
N LEU A 98 6.83 12.23 11.98
CA LEU A 98 6.83 12.12 10.51
C LEU A 98 8.03 12.87 9.93
N PRO A 99 8.75 12.28 8.94
CA PRO A 99 9.88 12.96 8.27
C PRO A 99 9.46 14.28 7.62
N HIS A 100 8.31 14.25 6.93
CA HIS A 100 7.73 15.42 6.29
C HIS A 100 6.22 15.43 6.53
N ARG A 101 5.65 16.63 6.61
CA ARG A 101 4.20 16.81 6.78
C ARG A 101 3.50 17.11 5.45
N GLU A 102 4.24 17.57 4.47
CA GLU A 102 3.73 17.96 3.17
C GLU A 102 4.81 17.75 2.11
N ALA A 103 4.38 17.34 0.92
CA ALA A 103 5.21 17.30 -0.28
C ALA A 103 4.39 17.84 -1.46
N VAL A 104 5.00 18.70 -2.26
CA VAL A 104 4.38 19.27 -3.45
C VAL A 104 5.33 19.12 -4.62
N PHE A 105 4.82 18.66 -5.75
CA PHE A 105 5.57 18.56 -6.99
C PHE A 105 4.69 18.90 -8.19
N THR A 106 5.30 19.32 -9.28
CA THR A 106 4.60 19.71 -10.51
C THR A 106 4.73 18.63 -11.56
N MET A 107 3.60 18.27 -12.17
CA MET A 107 3.50 17.35 -13.30
C MET A 107 2.51 17.88 -14.35
N PRO A 108 2.63 17.44 -15.62
CA PRO A 108 1.61 17.73 -16.64
C PRO A 108 0.40 16.82 -16.41
N VAL A 109 -0.56 17.30 -15.63
CA VAL A 109 -1.82 16.63 -15.31
C VAL A 109 -3.01 17.49 -15.70
N THR A 110 -4.15 16.85 -15.96
CA THR A 110 -5.40 17.58 -16.30
C THR A 110 -6.00 18.25 -15.07
N LYS A 111 -5.95 17.55 -13.92
CA LYS A 111 -6.37 18.05 -12.62
C LYS A 111 -5.30 17.77 -11.58
N PRO A 112 -5.17 18.62 -10.54
CA PRO A 112 -4.28 18.33 -9.43
C PRO A 112 -4.66 17.03 -8.72
N CYS A 113 -3.68 16.10 -8.61
CA CYS A 113 -3.80 14.92 -7.75
C CYS A 113 -3.40 15.28 -6.33
N PHE A 114 -4.11 14.76 -5.35
CA PHE A 114 -3.80 14.96 -3.94
C PHE A 114 -3.91 13.67 -3.13
N GLY A 115 -3.22 13.64 -1.99
CA GLY A 115 -3.34 12.54 -1.06
C GLY A 115 -3.11 12.99 0.37
N VAL A 116 -3.83 12.38 1.30
CA VAL A 116 -3.67 12.52 2.75
C VAL A 116 -3.48 11.14 3.34
N ALA A 117 -2.45 10.95 4.14
CA ALA A 117 -2.21 9.66 4.74
C ALA A 117 -1.94 9.77 6.25
N TYR A 118 -2.40 8.76 6.97
CA TYR A 118 -2.24 8.59 8.41
C TYR A 118 -1.41 7.35 8.65
N ARG A 119 -0.27 7.53 9.32
CA ARG A 119 0.58 6.40 9.74
C ARG A 119 -0.03 5.74 10.97
N GLU A 120 -0.20 4.43 10.88
CA GLU A 120 -0.70 3.58 11.94
C GLU A 120 0.43 2.72 12.53
N GLU A 121 0.18 2.17 13.73
CA GLU A 121 1.06 1.16 14.31
C GLU A 121 1.07 -0.09 13.41
N PRO A 122 2.23 -0.67 13.13
CA PRO A 122 2.33 -1.88 12.33
C PRO A 122 1.42 -3.00 12.86
N LEU A 123 0.84 -3.78 11.95
CA LEU A 123 0.04 -4.94 12.35
C LEU A 123 0.92 -6.01 13.00
N ALA A 124 0.42 -6.56 14.10
CA ALA A 124 0.99 -7.79 14.64
C ALA A 124 0.66 -8.96 13.72
N GLU A 125 1.54 -9.96 13.69
CA GLU A 125 1.31 -11.17 12.87
C GLU A 125 0.03 -11.88 13.33
N GLY A 126 -0.91 -12.07 12.39
CA GLY A 126 -2.19 -12.72 12.63
C GLY A 126 -3.28 -11.83 13.26
N ASP A 127 -3.07 -10.53 13.39
CA ASP A 127 -4.11 -9.57 13.84
C ASP A 127 -5.09 -9.23 12.72
N ILE A 128 -5.76 -10.25 12.21
CA ILE A 128 -6.76 -10.15 11.12
C ILE A 128 -7.90 -9.20 11.48
N LYS A 129 -8.25 -9.13 12.77
CA LYS A 129 -9.34 -8.25 13.19
C LYS A 129 -8.99 -6.78 12.99
N ARG A 130 -7.79 -6.37 13.39
CA ARG A 130 -7.34 -4.98 13.20
C ARG A 130 -7.12 -4.67 11.73
N GLU A 131 -6.58 -5.63 10.97
CA GLU A 131 -6.41 -5.53 9.53
C GLU A 131 -7.75 -5.22 8.84
N LEU A 132 -8.78 -6.03 9.07
CA LEU A 132 -10.11 -5.83 8.53
C LEU A 132 -10.75 -4.50 8.96
N LEU A 133 -10.55 -4.08 10.21
CA LEU A 133 -11.09 -2.80 10.68
C LEU A 133 -10.43 -1.59 9.99
N LEU A 134 -9.12 -1.66 9.75
CA LEU A 134 -8.39 -0.60 9.05
C LEU A 134 -8.71 -0.57 7.55
N ASP A 135 -8.89 -1.73 6.94
CA ASP A 135 -9.33 -1.86 5.55
C ASP A 135 -10.72 -1.23 5.34
N MET A 136 -11.67 -1.52 6.23
CA MET A 136 -13.00 -0.92 6.19
C MET A 136 -13.01 0.59 6.47
N LEU A 137 -11.96 1.14 7.10
CA LEU A 137 -11.95 2.53 7.54
C LEU A 137 -12.03 3.52 6.35
N GLY A 138 -11.37 3.21 5.24
CA GLY A 138 -11.47 3.99 4.02
C GLY A 138 -12.92 4.15 3.56
N ASP A 139 -13.63 3.04 3.44
CA ASP A 139 -15.02 3.00 3.02
C ASP A 139 -15.98 3.65 4.04
N LEU A 140 -15.69 3.56 5.32
CA LEU A 140 -16.48 4.20 6.38
C LEU A 140 -16.33 5.73 6.41
N VAL A 141 -15.21 6.25 5.94
CA VAL A 141 -14.95 7.71 5.90
C VAL A 141 -15.37 8.32 4.55
N VAL A 142 -14.96 7.71 3.43
CA VAL A 142 -15.16 8.29 2.09
C VAL A 142 -15.81 7.32 1.09
N GLY A 143 -16.30 6.16 1.51
CA GLY A 143 -16.99 5.25 0.60
C GLY A 143 -18.28 5.87 0.05
N GLY A 144 -18.74 5.37 -1.10
CA GLY A 144 -19.89 5.92 -1.84
C GLY A 144 -21.23 5.97 -1.08
N LEU A 145 -21.32 5.32 0.08
CA LEU A 145 -22.48 5.36 0.97
C LEU A 145 -22.41 6.49 2.00
N THR A 146 -21.26 7.13 2.15
CA THR A 146 -21.05 8.17 3.16
C THR A 146 -21.61 9.53 2.71
N LYS A 147 -22.01 10.35 3.69
CA LYS A 147 -22.51 11.72 3.42
C LYS A 147 -21.41 12.61 2.86
N LEU A 148 -20.16 12.42 3.34
CA LEU A 148 -19.01 13.19 2.87
C LEU A 148 -18.77 12.91 1.38
N TYR A 149 -18.64 11.65 0.98
CA TYR A 149 -18.40 11.31 -0.42
C TYR A 149 -19.47 11.89 -1.35
N ARG A 150 -20.76 11.70 -1.00
CA ARG A 150 -21.88 12.23 -1.80
C ARG A 150 -21.79 13.74 -1.96
N ARG A 151 -21.52 14.46 -0.88
CA ARG A 151 -21.34 15.89 -0.92
C ARG A 151 -20.19 16.30 -1.84
N LEU A 152 -19.02 15.70 -1.66
CA LEU A 152 -17.84 15.99 -2.47
C LEU A 152 -18.07 15.70 -3.96
N TYR A 153 -18.79 14.63 -4.26
CA TYR A 153 -19.12 14.24 -5.63
C TYR A 153 -20.17 15.16 -6.25
N ASP A 154 -21.27 15.46 -5.53
CA ASP A 154 -22.36 16.31 -6.01
C ASP A 154 -21.91 17.77 -6.23
N GLU A 155 -20.99 18.26 -5.39
CA GLU A 155 -20.36 19.57 -5.53
C GLU A 155 -19.21 19.57 -6.57
N ALA A 156 -18.95 18.43 -7.24
CA ALA A 156 -17.86 18.24 -8.21
C ALA A 156 -16.45 18.56 -7.66
N LEU A 157 -16.26 18.45 -6.35
CA LEU A 157 -14.98 18.66 -5.67
C LEU A 157 -14.02 17.49 -5.87
N VAL A 158 -14.54 16.30 -6.13
CA VAL A 158 -13.75 15.09 -6.43
C VAL A 158 -14.32 14.33 -7.62
N ASN A 159 -13.48 13.49 -8.24
CA ASN A 159 -13.92 12.55 -9.26
C ASN A 159 -14.31 11.19 -8.61
N PRO A 160 -14.89 10.24 -9.38
CA PRO A 160 -15.28 8.92 -8.87
C PRO A 160 -14.13 8.06 -8.34
N GLU A 161 -12.89 8.42 -8.62
CA GLU A 161 -11.68 7.67 -8.20
C GLU A 161 -11.21 8.07 -6.80
N PHE A 162 -11.83 9.09 -6.18
CA PHE A 162 -11.53 9.44 -4.79
C PHE A 162 -11.88 8.30 -3.85
N SER A 163 -10.87 7.77 -3.19
CA SER A 163 -10.98 6.59 -2.31
C SER A 163 -10.12 6.71 -1.07
N GLY A 164 -10.41 5.84 -0.11
CA GLY A 164 -9.56 5.59 1.05
C GLY A 164 -9.02 4.17 0.99
N ASP A 165 -7.71 4.02 1.04
CA ASP A 165 -7.02 2.73 0.90
C ASP A 165 -6.22 2.41 2.15
N PHE A 166 -6.26 1.14 2.55
CA PHE A 166 -5.46 0.60 3.61
C PHE A 166 -4.19 -0.03 3.06
N ILE A 167 -3.05 0.32 3.63
CA ILE A 167 -1.74 -0.14 3.20
C ILE A 167 -1.05 -0.79 4.39
N ALA A 168 -0.80 -2.09 4.30
CA ALA A 168 -0.06 -2.83 5.31
C ALA A 168 1.04 -3.67 4.68
N VAL A 169 2.23 -3.50 5.21
CA VAL A 169 3.38 -4.35 4.93
C VAL A 169 4.09 -4.64 6.25
N ARG A 170 4.99 -5.59 6.27
CA ARG A 170 5.76 -5.90 7.49
C ARG A 170 6.47 -4.67 8.02
N GLY A 171 6.14 -4.23 9.23
CA GLY A 171 6.74 -3.09 9.90
C GLY A 171 6.20 -1.71 9.50
N ALA A 172 5.21 -1.63 8.60
CA ALA A 172 4.56 -0.37 8.24
C ALA A 172 3.07 -0.56 7.99
N CYS A 173 2.30 0.43 8.41
CA CYS A 173 0.85 0.45 8.23
C CYS A 173 0.37 1.89 8.06
N ALA A 174 -0.52 2.13 7.12
CA ALA A 174 -1.11 3.44 6.87
C ALA A 174 -2.52 3.33 6.28
N VAL A 175 -3.30 4.38 6.47
CA VAL A 175 -4.54 4.63 5.72
C VAL A 175 -4.32 5.88 4.89
N ALA A 176 -4.56 5.80 3.59
CA ALA A 176 -4.36 6.89 2.65
C ALA A 176 -5.66 7.21 1.91
N PHE A 177 -5.94 8.48 1.73
CA PHE A 177 -7.05 9.00 0.94
C PHE A 177 -6.46 9.72 -0.26
N THR A 178 -6.80 9.29 -1.47
CA THR A 178 -6.24 9.83 -2.71
C THR A 178 -7.30 10.16 -3.73
N GLY A 179 -7.06 11.16 -4.56
CA GLY A 179 -7.98 11.58 -5.60
C GLY A 179 -7.50 12.79 -6.38
N GLU A 180 -8.38 13.30 -7.24
CA GLU A 180 -8.15 14.49 -8.04
C GLU A 180 -9.16 15.57 -7.67
N SER A 181 -8.72 16.83 -7.62
CA SER A 181 -9.57 17.97 -7.31
C SER A 181 -8.99 19.27 -7.88
N ASP A 182 -9.83 20.18 -8.28
CA ASP A 182 -9.43 21.56 -8.60
C ASP A 182 -9.17 22.37 -7.32
N THR A 183 -9.72 21.95 -6.18
CA THR A 183 -9.57 22.55 -4.86
C THR A 183 -9.10 21.56 -3.80
N PRO A 184 -7.91 20.95 -3.92
CA PRO A 184 -7.46 19.87 -3.04
C PRO A 184 -7.49 20.23 -1.54
N ARG A 185 -7.15 21.47 -1.19
CA ARG A 185 -7.12 21.92 0.21
C ARG A 185 -8.51 21.91 0.84
N GLU A 186 -9.53 22.33 0.11
CA GLU A 186 -10.92 22.29 0.57
C GLU A 186 -11.38 20.85 0.84
N VAL A 187 -11.04 19.91 -0.06
CA VAL A 187 -11.35 18.48 0.14
C VAL A 187 -10.65 17.94 1.37
N VAL A 188 -9.39 18.29 1.58
CA VAL A 188 -8.62 17.88 2.77
C VAL A 188 -9.24 18.42 4.06
N ASP A 189 -9.65 19.69 4.09
CA ASP A 189 -10.30 20.30 5.26
C ASP A 189 -11.63 19.61 5.59
N LEU A 190 -12.44 19.30 4.57
CA LEU A 190 -13.70 18.56 4.74
C LEU A 190 -13.47 17.13 5.22
N LEU A 191 -12.46 16.44 4.68
CA LEU A 191 -12.06 15.10 5.11
C LEU A 191 -11.62 15.10 6.59
N GLN A 192 -10.78 16.05 6.99
CA GLN A 192 -10.31 16.17 8.37
C GLN A 192 -11.46 16.47 9.33
N ALA A 193 -12.38 17.34 8.94
CA ALA A 193 -13.58 17.65 9.73
C ALA A 193 -14.47 16.41 9.91
N GLU A 194 -14.64 15.60 8.87
CA GLU A 194 -15.42 14.36 8.95
C GLU A 194 -14.75 13.30 9.82
N ILE A 195 -13.44 13.12 9.70
CA ILE A 195 -12.68 12.21 10.58
C ILE A 195 -12.85 12.61 12.04
N GLU A 196 -12.75 13.91 12.34
CA GLU A 196 -12.95 14.40 13.72
C GLU A 196 -14.39 14.23 14.19
N ARG A 197 -15.38 14.44 13.32
CA ARG A 197 -16.79 14.15 13.62
C ARG A 197 -16.98 12.67 13.94
N LEU A 198 -16.48 11.76 13.10
CA LEU A 198 -16.59 10.32 13.32
C LEU A 198 -15.89 9.87 14.61
N ARG A 199 -14.78 10.52 14.97
CA ARG A 199 -14.06 10.25 16.21
C ARG A 199 -14.86 10.64 17.46
N THR A 200 -15.64 11.72 17.38
CA THR A 200 -16.41 12.25 18.50
C THR A 200 -17.82 11.68 18.61
N GLU A 201 -18.50 11.53 17.48
CA GLU A 201 -19.90 11.10 17.41
C GLU A 201 -20.06 9.59 17.12
N GLY A 202 -18.99 8.96 16.61
CA GLY A 202 -19.01 7.57 16.16
C GLY A 202 -19.53 7.41 14.73
N ILE A 203 -19.47 6.16 14.25
CA ILE A 203 -19.94 5.76 12.92
C ILE A 203 -21.43 5.39 13.02
N GLU A 204 -22.23 5.84 12.05
CA GLU A 204 -23.64 5.47 11.97
C GLU A 204 -23.80 3.95 11.83
N PRO A 205 -24.60 3.27 12.70
CA PRO A 205 -24.73 1.80 12.69
C PRO A 205 -25.19 1.23 11.34
N GLU A 206 -26.00 1.98 10.59
CA GLU A 206 -26.49 1.58 9.27
C GLU A 206 -25.34 1.56 8.26
N VAL A 207 -24.50 2.61 8.22
CA VAL A 207 -23.32 2.68 7.33
C VAL A 207 -22.34 1.56 7.68
N PHE A 208 -22.06 1.35 8.97
CA PHE A 208 -21.18 0.26 9.41
C PHE A 208 -21.70 -1.12 8.99
N THR A 209 -23.03 -1.34 9.06
CA THR A 209 -23.64 -2.62 8.69
C THR A 209 -23.56 -2.87 7.18
N LEU A 210 -23.66 -1.81 6.36
CA LEU A 210 -23.59 -1.90 4.91
C LEU A 210 -22.17 -2.11 4.39
N VAL A 211 -21.16 -1.54 5.06
CA VAL A 211 -19.74 -1.69 4.69
C VAL A 211 -19.19 -3.05 5.16
N LYS A 212 -19.69 -3.59 6.28
CA LYS A 212 -19.30 -4.89 6.85
C LYS A 212 -19.77 -6.06 5.98
#